data_614181efefaaf06bbc7ab2aecdef773b
#
_entry.id   614181efefaaf06bbc7ab2aecdef773b
#
_cell.length_a   1.000
_cell.length_b   1.000
_cell.length_c   1.000
_cell.angle_alpha   90.00
_cell.angle_beta   90.00
_cell.angle_gamma   90.00
#
_symmetry.space_group_name_H-M   'P 1'
#
loop_
_entity.id
_entity.type
_entity.pdbx_description
1 polymer ?
#
loop_
_entity_poly.entity_id
_entity_poly.type
_entity_poly.pdbx_seq_one_letter_code
_entity_poly.pdbx_strand_id
1 'polypeptide(L)'
;MQLDVSKMEIRKFKLGEDNSLINLWKEVFPNDPPHNEPSSVIKSKLEIDDLIFVVIENGELIGACMAGYDGHRGWLYSVAVSTRSRRKGVGSKLVKYTIKELAEIGCVKVNLQIRSTNEEVSSFYLSFGFSVEDRLSMGAFVGKNL
;
A
#
# COMPACT_ATOMS: atom_id res chain seq x y z
N MET A 1 -8.75 -26.83 -24.48
CA MET A 1 -8.13 -25.56 -24.78
C MET A 1 -7.96 -24.68 -23.54
N GLN A 2 -6.81 -24.13 -23.40
CA GLN A 2 -6.54 -23.30 -22.25
C GLN A 2 -7.22 -21.95 -22.42
N LEU A 3 -8.05 -21.60 -21.46
CA LEU A 3 -8.65 -20.30 -21.44
C LEU A 3 -7.67 -19.27 -20.97
N ASP A 4 -7.99 -18.05 -21.23
CA ASP A 4 -7.22 -16.94 -20.80
C ASP A 4 -7.04 -16.98 -19.27
N VAL A 5 -5.83 -17.19 -18.84
CA VAL A 5 -5.47 -17.15 -17.44
C VAL A 5 -4.83 -15.80 -17.19
N SER A 6 -5.43 -15.01 -16.34
CA SER A 6 -4.87 -13.72 -15.96
C SER A 6 -3.47 -13.92 -15.44
N LYS A 7 -2.52 -13.28 -16.07
CA LYS A 7 -1.15 -13.25 -15.56
C LYS A 7 -1.03 -12.15 -14.54
N MET A 8 -0.96 -12.54 -13.29
CA MET A 8 -0.82 -11.61 -12.21
C MET A 8 0.57 -11.75 -11.61
N GLU A 9 1.26 -10.64 -11.54
CA GLU A 9 2.59 -10.56 -10.97
C GLU A 9 2.59 -9.55 -9.85
N ILE A 10 3.21 -9.87 -8.72
CA ILE A 10 3.41 -8.92 -7.63
C ILE A 10 4.91 -8.72 -7.48
N ARG A 11 5.34 -7.49 -7.50
CA ARG A 11 6.76 -7.15 -7.45
C ARG A 11 6.96 -5.73 -6.98
N LYS A 12 8.22 -5.35 -6.84
CA LYS A 12 8.54 -3.95 -6.55
C LYS A 12 8.22 -3.07 -7.75
N PHE A 13 7.85 -1.84 -7.45
CA PHE A 13 7.66 -0.77 -8.42
C PHE A 13 8.93 -0.58 -9.26
N LYS A 14 8.77 -0.32 -10.55
CA LYS A 14 9.86 -0.04 -11.47
C LYS A 14 9.79 1.39 -11.97
N LEU A 15 10.95 1.98 -12.25
CA LEU A 15 11.00 3.29 -12.90
C LEU A 15 10.23 3.24 -14.21
N GLY A 16 9.49 4.31 -14.48
CA GLY A 16 8.62 4.38 -15.66
C GLY A 16 7.17 4.02 -15.39
N GLU A 17 6.87 3.50 -14.21
CA GLU A 17 5.49 3.16 -13.81
C GLU A 17 4.80 4.25 -13.02
N ASP A 18 5.42 5.41 -12.91
CA ASP A 18 4.93 6.54 -12.11
C ASP A 18 3.50 6.93 -12.47
N ASN A 19 3.21 7.10 -13.74
CA ASN A 19 1.88 7.53 -14.16
C ASN A 19 0.80 6.50 -13.83
N SER A 20 1.12 5.22 -13.97
CA SER A 20 0.17 4.15 -13.64
C SER A 20 -0.12 4.13 -12.15
N LEU A 21 0.90 4.30 -11.32
CA LEU A 21 0.75 4.34 -9.88
C LEU A 21 -0.01 5.58 -9.42
N ILE A 22 0.34 6.74 -9.98
CA ILE A 22 -0.35 8.00 -9.69
C ILE A 22 -1.85 7.88 -10.02
N ASN A 23 -2.16 7.33 -11.18
CA ASN A 23 -3.54 7.15 -11.61
C ASN A 23 -4.31 6.21 -10.67
N LEU A 24 -3.69 5.13 -10.24
CA LEU A 24 -4.32 4.21 -9.29
C LEU A 24 -4.60 4.91 -7.96
N TRP A 25 -3.62 5.61 -7.40
CA TRP A 25 -3.82 6.29 -6.12
C TRP A 25 -4.84 7.42 -6.21
N LYS A 26 -4.90 8.13 -7.34
CA LYS A 26 -5.94 9.16 -7.54
C LYS A 26 -7.33 8.54 -7.67
N GLU A 27 -7.42 7.38 -8.28
CA GLU A 27 -8.69 6.65 -8.38
C GLU A 27 -9.20 6.23 -7.00
N VAL A 28 -8.32 5.66 -6.18
CA VAL A 28 -8.70 5.08 -4.89
C VAL A 28 -8.77 6.11 -3.78
N PHE A 29 -7.91 7.12 -3.84
CA PHE A 29 -7.82 8.18 -2.81
C PHE A 29 -8.01 9.57 -3.43
N PRO A 30 -9.19 9.86 -4.01
CA PRO A 30 -9.38 11.12 -4.74
C PRO A 30 -9.36 12.38 -3.85
N ASN A 31 -9.56 12.22 -2.55
CA ASN A 31 -9.64 13.33 -1.60
C ASN A 31 -8.49 13.39 -0.62
N ASP A 32 -7.35 12.80 -0.97
CA ASP A 32 -6.19 12.85 -0.10
C ASP A 32 -5.68 14.29 0.05
N PRO A 33 -5.17 14.63 1.26
CA PRO A 33 -4.62 15.97 1.49
C PRO A 33 -3.38 16.25 0.62
N PRO A 34 -3.03 17.52 0.40
CA PRO A 34 -1.89 17.89 -0.46
C PRO A 34 -0.55 17.25 -0.10
N HIS A 35 -0.29 16.95 1.17
CA HIS A 35 0.95 16.30 1.57
C HIS A 35 1.03 14.84 1.11
N ASN A 36 -0.08 14.28 0.65
CA ASN A 36 -0.14 12.94 0.04
C ASN A 36 -0.25 13.00 -1.47
N GLU A 37 0.15 14.10 -2.10
CA GLU A 37 0.14 14.21 -3.55
C GLU A 37 1.02 13.09 -4.14
N PRO A 38 0.47 12.22 -5.00
CA PRO A 38 1.16 10.98 -5.40
C PRO A 38 2.54 11.14 -6.00
N SER A 39 2.74 12.11 -6.89
CA SER A 39 4.05 12.26 -7.53
C SER A 39 5.13 12.66 -6.51
N SER A 40 4.79 13.51 -5.56
CA SER A 40 5.71 13.93 -4.50
C SER A 40 5.99 12.79 -3.54
N VAL A 41 4.98 12.00 -3.22
CA VAL A 41 5.12 10.84 -2.32
C VAL A 41 6.07 9.81 -2.94
N ILE A 42 5.88 9.47 -4.21
CA ILE A 42 6.73 8.51 -4.91
C ILE A 42 8.17 8.97 -4.91
N LYS A 43 8.39 10.23 -5.28
CA LYS A 43 9.74 10.80 -5.35
C LYS A 43 10.44 10.72 -3.99
N SER A 44 9.78 11.20 -2.95
CA SER A 44 10.35 11.21 -1.60
C SER A 44 10.62 9.79 -1.09
N LYS A 45 9.71 8.87 -1.38
CA LYS A 45 9.85 7.47 -0.95
C LYS A 45 11.07 6.83 -1.58
N LEU A 46 11.23 7.01 -2.88
CA LEU A 46 12.35 6.40 -3.61
C LEU A 46 13.72 6.97 -3.22
N GLU A 47 13.75 8.15 -2.60
CA GLU A 47 14.99 8.68 -2.02
C GLU A 47 15.38 7.97 -0.72
N ILE A 48 14.43 7.33 -0.06
CA ILE A 48 14.66 6.63 1.23
C ILE A 48 14.91 5.13 1.01
N ASP A 49 14.02 4.48 0.26
CA ASP A 49 14.12 3.05 -0.02
C ASP A 49 13.29 2.71 -1.27
N ASP A 50 13.14 1.43 -1.56
CA ASP A 50 12.39 0.96 -2.73
C ASP A 50 11.14 0.16 -2.35
N LEU A 51 10.59 0.38 -1.16
CA LEU A 51 9.49 -0.42 -0.63
C LEU A 51 8.13 0.04 -1.15
N ILE A 52 7.98 0.04 -2.46
CA ILE A 52 6.69 0.19 -3.12
C ILE A 52 6.45 -1.09 -3.91
N PHE A 53 5.31 -1.73 -3.67
CA PHE A 53 4.95 -2.99 -4.30
C PHE A 53 3.73 -2.79 -5.19
N VAL A 54 3.73 -3.44 -6.34
CA VAL A 54 2.66 -3.29 -7.33
C VAL A 54 2.14 -4.65 -7.77
N VAL A 55 0.88 -4.67 -8.16
CA VAL A 55 0.26 -5.83 -8.79
C VAL A 55 0.03 -5.50 -10.25
N ILE A 56 0.59 -6.30 -11.11
CA ILE A 56 0.44 -6.16 -12.55
C ILE A 56 -0.39 -7.33 -13.06
N GLU A 57 -1.45 -7.05 -13.79
CA GLU A 57 -2.27 -8.08 -14.41
C GLU A 57 -2.43 -7.75 -15.88
N ASN A 58 -1.99 -8.64 -16.74
CA ASN A 58 -2.05 -8.46 -18.19
C ASN A 58 -1.47 -7.11 -18.64
N GLY A 59 -0.35 -6.73 -18.02
CA GLY A 59 0.34 -5.48 -18.35
C GLY A 59 -0.21 -4.22 -17.68
N GLU A 60 -1.29 -4.35 -16.91
CA GLU A 60 -1.89 -3.20 -16.23
C GLU A 60 -1.55 -3.21 -14.73
N LEU A 61 -1.26 -2.05 -14.19
CA LEU A 61 -1.04 -1.88 -12.75
C LEU A 61 -2.41 -1.75 -12.08
N ILE A 62 -2.80 -2.80 -11.34
CA ILE A 62 -4.13 -2.88 -10.74
C ILE A 62 -4.12 -2.78 -9.22
N GLY A 63 -2.96 -2.82 -8.62
CA GLY A 63 -2.85 -2.70 -7.16
C GLY A 63 -1.49 -2.16 -6.78
N ALA A 64 -1.41 -1.54 -5.62
CA ALA A 64 -0.17 -1.01 -5.10
C ALA A 64 -0.22 -0.82 -3.59
N CYS A 65 0.96 -0.88 -2.99
CA CYS A 65 1.14 -0.65 -1.56
C CYS A 65 2.50 -0.03 -1.34
N MET A 66 2.55 0.97 -0.47
CA MET A 66 3.80 1.52 0.02
C MET A 66 4.05 0.94 1.41
N ALA A 67 5.27 0.54 1.69
CA ALA A 67 5.65 0.01 2.98
C ALA A 67 6.88 0.73 3.51
N GLY A 68 7.06 0.67 4.82
CA GLY A 68 8.24 1.23 5.45
C GLY A 68 8.72 0.33 6.57
N TYR A 69 10.01 0.41 6.86
CA TYR A 69 10.61 -0.28 7.98
C TYR A 69 11.74 0.58 8.54
N ASP A 70 11.62 0.96 9.79
CA ASP A 70 12.58 1.85 10.43
C ASP A 70 13.58 1.11 11.32
N GLY A 71 13.63 -0.20 11.24
CA GLY A 71 14.47 -1.04 12.11
C GLY A 71 13.75 -1.48 13.37
N HIS A 72 12.55 -0.96 13.62
CA HIS A 72 11.75 -1.27 14.79
C HIS A 72 10.34 -1.71 14.42
N ARG A 73 9.65 -0.92 13.60
CA ARG A 73 8.27 -1.18 13.16
C ARG A 73 8.19 -1.14 11.65
N GLY A 74 7.39 -2.04 11.10
CA GLY A 74 6.98 -1.95 9.72
C GLY A 74 5.64 -1.23 9.62
N TRP A 75 5.40 -0.59 8.47
CA TRP A 75 4.18 0.16 8.21
C TRP A 75 3.69 -0.12 6.80
N LEU A 76 2.38 -0.20 6.64
CA LEU A 76 1.72 -0.23 5.33
C LEU A 76 1.03 1.09 5.10
N TYR A 77 1.19 1.63 3.89
CA TYR A 77 0.60 2.90 3.48
C TYR A 77 -0.05 2.75 2.10
N SER A 78 -1.10 3.50 1.88
CA SER A 78 -1.71 3.67 0.55
C SER A 78 -1.95 2.35 -0.18
N VAL A 79 -2.45 1.36 0.56
CA VAL A 79 -2.83 0.07 -0.03
C VAL A 79 -4.05 0.29 -0.90
N ALA A 80 -3.92 0.02 -2.18
CA ALA A 80 -4.96 0.32 -3.16
C ALA A 80 -5.14 -0.81 -4.16
N VAL A 81 -6.37 -1.09 -4.53
CA VAL A 81 -6.72 -2.01 -5.61
C VAL A 81 -7.72 -1.28 -6.50
N SER A 82 -7.49 -1.31 -7.81
CA SER A 82 -8.40 -0.71 -8.78
C SER A 82 -9.81 -1.22 -8.55
N THR A 83 -10.80 -0.35 -8.66
CA THR A 83 -12.21 -0.70 -8.42
C THR A 83 -12.68 -1.87 -9.27
N ARG A 84 -12.22 -1.92 -10.53
CA ARG A 84 -12.58 -3.00 -11.45
C ARG A 84 -11.93 -4.34 -11.13
N SER A 85 -10.93 -4.35 -10.23
CA SER A 85 -10.19 -5.55 -9.87
C SER A 85 -10.46 -6.03 -8.45
N ARG A 86 -11.44 -5.44 -7.79
CA ARG A 86 -11.80 -5.81 -6.42
C ARG A 86 -12.55 -7.13 -6.38
N ARG A 87 -12.57 -7.77 -5.21
CA ARG A 87 -13.24 -9.05 -4.96
C ARG A 87 -12.63 -10.23 -5.72
N LYS A 88 -11.37 -10.09 -6.14
CA LYS A 88 -10.60 -11.16 -6.80
C LYS A 88 -9.42 -11.60 -5.95
N GLY A 89 -9.35 -11.17 -4.72
CA GLY A 89 -8.26 -11.51 -3.81
C GLY A 89 -6.96 -10.76 -4.08
N VAL A 90 -6.97 -9.72 -4.89
CA VAL A 90 -5.78 -8.93 -5.22
C VAL A 90 -5.20 -8.27 -3.98
N GLY A 91 -6.05 -7.61 -3.19
CA GLY A 91 -5.62 -6.95 -1.96
C GLY A 91 -4.99 -7.91 -0.98
N SER A 92 -5.57 -9.08 -0.81
CA SER A 92 -5.04 -10.13 0.06
C SER A 92 -3.66 -10.58 -0.36
N LYS A 93 -3.49 -10.84 -1.64
CA LYS A 93 -2.19 -11.29 -2.17
C LYS A 93 -1.13 -10.20 -2.03
N LEU A 94 -1.51 -8.96 -2.32
CA LEU A 94 -0.61 -7.82 -2.20
C LEU A 94 -0.14 -7.63 -0.76
N VAL A 95 -1.04 -7.64 0.21
CA VAL A 95 -0.71 -7.47 1.62
C VAL A 95 0.18 -8.61 2.11
N LYS A 96 -0.15 -9.85 1.76
CA LYS A 96 0.67 -11.01 2.13
C LYS A 96 2.08 -10.90 1.57
N TYR A 97 2.20 -10.52 0.32
CA TYR A 97 3.50 -10.34 -0.34
C TYR A 97 4.32 -9.27 0.36
N THR A 98 3.69 -8.13 0.63
CA THR A 98 4.36 -7.00 1.27
C THR A 98 4.86 -7.36 2.68
N ILE A 99 4.03 -8.04 3.45
CA ILE A 99 4.40 -8.47 4.80
C ILE A 99 5.59 -9.45 4.75
N LYS A 100 5.56 -10.36 3.78
CA LYS A 100 6.66 -11.31 3.59
C LYS A 100 7.97 -10.59 3.27
N GLU A 101 7.91 -9.60 2.38
CA GLU A 101 9.08 -8.81 2.01
C GLU A 101 9.63 -8.03 3.21
N LEU A 102 8.76 -7.47 4.03
CA LEU A 102 9.16 -6.80 5.25
C LEU A 102 9.81 -7.78 6.23
N ALA A 103 9.25 -8.98 6.37
CA ALA A 103 9.82 -10.00 7.25
C ALA A 103 11.23 -10.38 6.82
N GLU A 104 11.47 -10.46 5.52
CA GLU A 104 12.79 -10.82 4.97
C GLU A 104 13.87 -9.79 5.29
N ILE A 105 13.50 -8.55 5.50
CA ILE A 105 14.47 -7.51 5.90
C ILE A 105 14.54 -7.31 7.41
N GLY A 106 13.91 -8.20 8.19
CA GLY A 106 14.03 -8.20 9.65
C GLY A 106 12.85 -7.63 10.42
N CYS A 107 11.79 -7.24 9.72
CA CYS A 107 10.62 -6.67 10.38
C CYS A 107 9.85 -7.75 11.13
N VAL A 108 9.50 -7.50 12.39
CA VAL A 108 8.78 -8.47 13.24
C VAL A 108 7.35 -8.06 13.53
N LYS A 109 7.00 -6.82 13.25
CA LYS A 109 5.65 -6.34 13.50
C LYS A 109 5.29 -5.24 12.50
N VAL A 110 4.13 -5.35 11.89
CA VAL A 110 3.63 -4.39 10.91
C VAL A 110 2.41 -3.68 11.48
N ASN A 111 2.43 -2.37 11.40
CA ASN A 111 1.31 -1.52 11.80
C ASN A 111 0.74 -0.80 10.59
N LEU A 112 -0.48 -0.34 10.72
CA LEU A 112 -1.13 0.52 9.72
C LEU A 112 -2.17 1.38 10.41
N GLN A 113 -2.60 2.41 9.72
CA GLN A 113 -3.66 3.28 10.21
C GLN A 113 -4.83 3.24 9.24
N ILE A 114 -6.03 3.21 9.79
CA ILE A 114 -7.27 3.18 9.04
C ILE A 114 -8.13 4.31 9.58
N ARG A 115 -8.82 5.02 8.70
CA ARG A 115 -9.80 6.01 9.16
C ARG A 115 -10.83 5.29 10.01
N SER A 116 -11.13 5.82 11.18
CA SER A 116 -12.00 5.17 12.17
C SER A 116 -13.40 4.86 11.63
N THR A 117 -13.84 5.58 10.60
CA THR A 117 -15.14 5.39 9.97
C THR A 117 -15.13 4.32 8.87
N ASN A 118 -13.97 3.77 8.51
CA ASN A 118 -13.86 2.81 7.42
C ASN A 118 -13.93 1.38 7.94
N GLU A 119 -15.14 0.92 8.23
CA GLU A 119 -15.39 -0.41 8.79
C GLU A 119 -15.05 -1.54 7.83
N GLU A 120 -15.25 -1.34 6.54
CA GLU A 120 -14.98 -2.36 5.54
C GLU A 120 -13.48 -2.69 5.47
N VAL A 121 -12.65 -1.66 5.48
CA VAL A 121 -11.20 -1.83 5.47
C VAL A 121 -10.72 -2.45 6.78
N SER A 122 -11.26 -2.02 7.91
CA SER A 122 -10.96 -2.59 9.21
C SER A 122 -11.24 -4.10 9.24
N SER A 123 -12.40 -4.53 8.73
CA SER A 123 -12.76 -5.95 8.65
C SER A 123 -11.80 -6.74 7.80
N PHE A 124 -11.33 -6.16 6.70
CA PHE A 124 -10.35 -6.80 5.84
C PHE A 124 -9.06 -7.12 6.60
N TYR A 125 -8.52 -6.14 7.33
CA TYR A 125 -7.26 -6.36 8.08
C TYR A 125 -7.45 -7.27 9.29
N LEU A 126 -8.61 -7.22 9.95
CA LEU A 126 -8.91 -8.16 11.03
C LEU A 126 -8.88 -9.60 10.52
N SER A 127 -9.36 -9.84 9.31
CA SER A 127 -9.33 -11.18 8.71
C SER A 127 -7.92 -11.69 8.44
N PHE A 128 -6.94 -10.79 8.37
CA PHE A 128 -5.53 -11.13 8.20
C PHE A 128 -4.81 -11.43 9.50
N GLY A 129 -5.47 -11.23 10.63
CA GLY A 129 -4.83 -11.40 11.93
C GLY A 129 -4.32 -10.10 12.53
N PHE A 130 -4.59 -8.97 11.90
CA PHE A 130 -4.34 -7.68 12.53
C PHE A 130 -5.36 -7.48 13.65
N SER A 131 -4.98 -6.75 14.67
CA SER A 131 -5.90 -6.40 15.76
C SER A 131 -5.81 -4.90 16.03
N VAL A 132 -6.92 -4.37 16.51
CA VAL A 132 -6.95 -2.96 16.92
C VAL A 132 -6.13 -2.82 18.19
N GLU A 133 -5.21 -1.88 18.18
CA GLU A 133 -4.36 -1.62 19.35
C GLU A 133 -4.90 -0.45 20.16
N ASP A 134 -4.74 -0.53 21.46
CA ASP A 134 -5.18 0.53 22.37
C ASP A 134 -4.13 1.64 22.38
N ARG A 135 -4.10 2.42 21.33
CA ARG A 135 -3.17 3.54 21.10
C ARG A 135 -3.90 4.67 20.44
N LEU A 136 -3.60 5.88 20.83
CA LEU A 136 -4.02 7.06 20.10
C LEU A 136 -3.01 7.34 18.99
N SER A 137 -3.50 7.69 17.81
CA SER A 137 -2.65 8.14 16.73
C SER A 137 -2.58 9.66 16.77
N MET A 138 -1.37 10.21 16.79
CA MET A 138 -1.16 11.65 16.81
C MET A 138 -0.17 12.04 15.75
N GLY A 139 -0.38 13.17 15.12
CA GLY A 139 0.50 13.66 14.06
C GLY A 139 0.67 15.17 14.10
N ALA A 140 1.80 15.64 13.59
CA ALA A 140 2.07 17.07 13.45
C ALA A 140 2.93 17.30 12.22
N PHE A 141 2.75 18.45 11.56
CA PHE A 141 3.61 18.81 10.44
C PHE A 141 4.92 19.39 10.96
N VAL A 142 6.01 18.80 10.52
CA VAL A 142 7.35 19.22 10.92
C VAL A 142 7.72 20.53 10.22
N GLY A 143 8.40 21.40 10.95
CA GLY A 143 8.88 22.66 10.39
C GLY A 143 7.89 23.80 10.44
N LYS A 144 6.73 23.59 11.07
CA LYS A 144 5.70 24.63 11.19
C LYS A 144 5.26 24.77 12.63
N ASN A 145 5.80 25.77 13.33
CA ASN A 145 5.35 26.12 14.68
C ASN A 145 5.47 24.99 15.72
N LEU A 146 6.43 24.14 15.49
CA LEU A 146 6.65 23.04 16.41
C LEU A 146 7.84 23.32 17.29
#